data_3d7335c9ae48fa2bef47bced4697c370
#
_entry.id   3d7335c9ae48fa2bef47bced4697c370
#
_cell.length_a   1.000
_cell.length_b   1.000
_cell.length_c   1.000
_cell.angle_alpha   90.00
_cell.angle_beta   90.00
_cell.angle_gamma   90.00
#
_symmetry.space_group_name_H-M   'P 1'
#
loop_
_entity.id
_entity.type
_entity.pdbx_description
1 polymer ?
#
loop_
_entity_poly.entity_id
_entity_poly.type
_entity_poly.pdbx_seq_one_letter_code
_entity_poly.pdbx_strand_id
1 'polypeptide(L)'
;MTGVSRTAISIPTDLMNQLDDLISRMKLRSRSKAISEAISLYLAERYWVLSDLDVEVTGVILIVYDHRKGAEITEIQHKYLDLIRSTSHIHVDEERCLEAIIVVGSLSRIRMLFKELQPLKSVETVKPFLIPVRRENLPQS
;
A
#
# COMPACT_ATOMS: atom_id res chain seq x y z
N MET A 1 11.16 -20.33 12.71
CA MET A 1 11.19 -20.42 14.18
C MET A 1 10.10 -19.56 14.78
N THR A 2 9.32 -20.15 15.63
CA THR A 2 8.17 -19.52 16.30
C THR A 2 8.55 -19.20 17.74
N GLY A 3 9.38 -18.19 17.93
CA GLY A 3 9.69 -17.67 19.26
C GLY A 3 8.86 -16.42 19.57
N VAL A 4 8.81 -16.03 20.83
CA VAL A 4 8.22 -14.78 21.29
C VAL A 4 9.30 -13.96 21.98
N SER A 5 9.50 -12.72 21.50
CA SER A 5 10.31 -11.72 22.19
C SER A 5 9.45 -10.86 23.08
N ARG A 6 9.88 -10.66 24.32
CA ARG A 6 9.26 -9.70 25.21
C ARG A 6 10.00 -8.39 25.14
N THR A 7 9.28 -7.34 24.75
CA THR A 7 9.85 -6.01 24.51
C THR A 7 9.01 -4.97 25.17
N ALA A 8 9.64 -3.99 25.79
CA ALA A 8 8.95 -2.81 26.31
C ALA A 8 9.04 -1.69 25.27
N ILE A 9 7.92 -1.06 24.98
CA ILE A 9 7.83 0.08 24.07
C ILE A 9 6.98 1.18 24.70
N SER A 10 7.24 2.43 24.33
CA SER A 10 6.41 3.56 24.71
C SER A 10 5.51 3.93 23.54
N ILE A 11 4.23 4.00 23.79
CA ILE A 11 3.20 4.37 22.81
C ILE A 11 2.52 5.66 23.30
N PRO A 12 2.31 6.67 22.44
CA PRO A 12 1.51 7.83 22.83
C PRO A 12 0.17 7.43 23.43
N THR A 13 -0.23 8.08 24.52
CA THR A 13 -1.43 7.71 25.27
C THR A 13 -2.69 7.71 24.40
N ASP A 14 -2.85 8.73 23.57
CA ASP A 14 -4.02 8.84 22.68
C ASP A 14 -4.10 7.69 21.69
N LEU A 15 -2.96 7.29 21.13
CA LEU A 15 -2.89 6.16 20.22
C LEU A 15 -3.21 4.83 20.91
N MET A 16 -2.70 4.66 22.15
CA MET A 16 -3.00 3.47 22.93
C MET A 16 -4.49 3.38 23.31
N ASN A 17 -5.11 4.52 23.64
CA ASN A 17 -6.54 4.58 23.92
C ASN A 17 -7.38 4.23 22.69
N GLN A 18 -7.00 4.69 21.52
CA GLN A 18 -7.66 4.32 20.25
C GLN A 18 -7.54 2.82 19.99
N LEU A 19 -6.38 2.24 20.23
CA LEU A 19 -6.17 0.81 20.08
C LEU A 19 -7.03 0.00 21.06
N ASP A 20 -7.08 0.40 22.33
CA ASP A 20 -7.89 -0.28 23.35
C ASP A 20 -9.39 -0.24 23.01
N ASP A 21 -9.87 0.90 22.53
CA ASP A 21 -11.26 1.05 22.08
C ASP A 21 -11.56 0.10 20.89
N LEU A 22 -10.67 0.05 19.92
CA LEU A 22 -10.80 -0.85 18.78
C LEU A 22 -10.79 -2.33 19.21
N ILE A 23 -9.87 -2.72 20.07
CA ILE A 23 -9.78 -4.07 20.63
C ILE A 23 -11.11 -4.47 21.28
N SER A 24 -11.67 -3.58 22.09
CA SER A 24 -12.95 -3.80 22.76
C SER A 24 -14.10 -3.98 21.78
N ARG A 25 -14.21 -3.09 20.80
CA ARG A 25 -15.29 -3.11 19.79
C ARG A 25 -15.22 -4.33 18.87
N MET A 26 -14.03 -4.73 18.48
CA MET A 26 -13.80 -5.88 17.60
C MET A 26 -13.69 -7.20 18.35
N LYS A 27 -13.76 -7.20 19.67
CA LYS A 27 -13.61 -8.37 20.53
C LYS A 27 -12.31 -9.14 20.22
N LEU A 28 -11.23 -8.41 20.01
CA LEU A 28 -9.91 -9.00 19.83
C LEU A 28 -9.41 -9.57 21.15
N ARG A 29 -8.54 -10.57 21.09
CA ARG A 29 -8.12 -11.32 22.29
C ARG A 29 -7.23 -10.53 23.23
N SER A 30 -6.36 -9.67 22.71
CA SER A 30 -5.38 -8.96 23.54
C SER A 30 -4.69 -7.81 22.79
N ARG A 31 -4.06 -6.92 23.55
CA ARG A 31 -3.16 -5.89 23.03
C ARG A 31 -2.01 -6.51 22.24
N SER A 32 -1.37 -7.57 22.76
CA SER A 32 -0.25 -8.23 22.09
C SER A 32 -0.65 -8.72 20.70
N LYS A 33 -1.83 -9.30 20.55
CA LYS A 33 -2.34 -9.77 19.26
C LYS A 33 -2.52 -8.61 18.29
N ALA A 34 -3.18 -7.54 18.72
CA ALA A 34 -3.43 -6.35 17.90
C ALA A 34 -2.12 -5.67 17.49
N ILE A 35 -1.18 -5.53 18.40
CA ILE A 35 0.13 -4.91 18.13
C ILE A 35 0.94 -5.79 17.16
N SER A 36 0.92 -7.11 17.33
CA SER A 36 1.59 -8.03 16.42
C SER A 36 1.02 -7.93 14.99
N GLU A 37 -0.29 -7.84 14.85
CA GLU A 37 -0.93 -7.63 13.55
C GLU A 37 -0.56 -6.28 12.94
N ALA A 38 -0.55 -5.23 13.75
CA ALA A 38 -0.14 -3.89 13.32
C ALA A 38 1.31 -3.87 12.82
N ILE A 39 2.22 -4.53 13.52
CA ILE A 39 3.62 -4.66 13.11
C ILE A 39 3.72 -5.43 11.80
N SER A 40 2.99 -6.54 11.65
CA SER A 40 2.97 -7.32 10.41
C SER A 40 2.50 -6.48 9.22
N LEU A 41 1.45 -5.70 9.40
CA LEU A 41 0.95 -4.79 8.36
C LEU A 41 1.98 -3.70 8.02
N TYR A 42 2.58 -3.10 9.03
CA TYR A 42 3.60 -2.08 8.84
C TYR A 42 4.80 -2.60 8.05
N LEU A 43 5.28 -3.79 8.41
CA LEU A 43 6.38 -4.43 7.69
C LEU A 43 6.00 -4.78 6.25
N ALA A 44 4.81 -5.33 6.04
CA ALA A 44 4.32 -5.66 4.70
C ALA A 44 4.27 -4.41 3.80
N GLU A 45 3.82 -3.27 4.34
CA GLU A 45 3.77 -2.00 3.61
C GLU A 45 5.17 -1.46 3.26
N ARG A 46 6.18 -1.77 4.06
CA ARG A 46 7.53 -1.23 3.87
C ARG A 46 8.46 -2.11 3.07
N TYR A 47 8.35 -3.42 3.23
CA TYR A 47 9.24 -4.36 2.55
C TYR A 47 9.18 -4.27 1.04
N TRP A 48 8.01 -4.04 0.46
CA TRP A 48 7.90 -3.94 -0.98
C TRP A 48 8.70 -2.76 -1.56
N VAL A 49 8.88 -1.70 -0.77
CA VAL A 49 9.69 -0.52 -1.17
C VAL A 49 11.18 -0.81 -1.13
N LEU A 50 11.60 -1.66 -0.18
CA LEU A 50 13.01 -1.93 0.10
C LEU A 50 13.51 -3.25 -0.50
N SER A 51 12.62 -4.12 -0.95
CA SER A 51 12.98 -5.42 -1.48
C SER A 51 13.74 -5.31 -2.79
N ASP A 52 14.89 -5.94 -2.89
CA ASP A 52 15.64 -6.11 -4.13
C ASP A 52 15.09 -7.23 -5.02
N LEU A 53 14.10 -7.95 -4.53
CA LEU A 53 13.45 -9.02 -5.29
C LEU A 53 12.60 -8.42 -6.41
N ASP A 54 12.90 -8.84 -7.62
CA ASP A 54 12.13 -8.48 -8.81
C ASP A 54 11.14 -9.60 -9.14
N VAL A 55 10.04 -9.61 -8.40
CA VAL A 55 8.94 -10.55 -8.59
C VAL A 55 7.81 -9.89 -9.35
N GLU A 56 7.06 -10.67 -10.11
CA GLU A 56 5.84 -10.17 -10.73
C GLU A 56 4.72 -10.08 -9.70
N VAL A 57 4.05 -8.95 -9.67
CA VAL A 57 2.97 -8.65 -8.73
C VAL A 57 1.77 -8.08 -9.47
N THR A 58 0.63 -8.18 -8.84
CA THR A 58 -0.61 -7.54 -9.27
C THR A 58 -1.27 -6.87 -8.08
N GLY A 59 -2.06 -5.89 -8.34
CA GLY A 59 -2.83 -5.22 -7.30
C GLY A 59 -3.28 -3.83 -7.71
N VAL A 60 -3.37 -2.97 -6.72
CA VAL A 60 -3.87 -1.62 -6.89
C VAL A 60 -2.98 -0.62 -6.18
N ILE A 61 -2.77 0.52 -6.81
CA ILE A 61 -2.23 1.70 -6.16
C ILE A 61 -3.38 2.69 -6.01
N LEU A 62 -3.74 3.00 -4.77
CA LEU A 62 -4.73 4.01 -4.47
C LEU A 62 -4.04 5.35 -4.29
N ILE A 63 -4.52 6.37 -4.99
CA ILE A 63 -4.03 7.74 -4.83
C ILE A 63 -5.20 8.67 -4.54
N VAL A 64 -4.96 9.64 -3.66
CA VAL A 64 -5.84 10.78 -3.43
C VAL A 64 -5.05 12.02 -3.80
N TYR A 65 -5.60 12.83 -4.68
CA TYR A 65 -4.90 13.99 -5.21
C TYR A 65 -5.84 15.16 -5.50
N ASP A 66 -5.28 16.35 -5.61
CA ASP A 66 -6.01 17.54 -6.04
C ASP A 66 -6.47 17.35 -7.49
N HIS A 67 -7.77 17.37 -7.73
CA HIS A 67 -8.34 17.08 -9.04
C HIS A 67 -7.90 18.08 -10.11
N ARG A 68 -7.49 19.29 -9.72
CA ARG A 68 -6.97 20.31 -10.65
C ARG A 68 -5.59 19.95 -11.20
N LYS A 69 -4.90 18.97 -10.57
CA LYS A 69 -3.58 18.48 -10.94
C LYS A 69 -3.64 17.10 -11.63
N GLY A 70 -4.79 16.72 -12.13
CA GLY A 70 -4.97 15.44 -12.80
C GLY A 70 -4.08 15.23 -14.04
N ALA A 71 -3.74 16.31 -14.75
CA ALA A 71 -2.85 16.24 -15.91
C ALA A 71 -1.45 15.73 -15.54
N GLU A 72 -0.91 16.13 -14.40
CA GLU A 72 0.39 15.70 -13.90
C GLU A 72 0.38 14.18 -13.60
N ILE A 73 -0.69 13.71 -12.98
CA ILE A 73 -0.89 12.28 -12.69
C ILE A 73 -0.98 11.47 -13.99
N THR A 74 -1.76 11.94 -14.94
CA THR A 74 -1.94 11.28 -16.25
C THR A 74 -0.62 11.20 -17.02
N GLU A 75 0.18 12.25 -16.98
CA GLU A 75 1.49 12.27 -17.63
C GLU A 75 2.42 11.20 -17.06
N ILE A 76 2.45 11.05 -15.74
CA ILE A 76 3.23 9.98 -15.09
C ILE A 76 2.69 8.61 -15.51
N GLN A 77 1.38 8.40 -15.46
CA GLN A 77 0.78 7.12 -15.84
C GLN A 77 1.12 6.71 -17.27
N HIS A 78 1.22 7.64 -18.21
CA HIS A 78 1.59 7.35 -19.58
C HIS A 78 2.98 6.73 -19.73
N LYS A 79 3.88 6.94 -18.79
CA LYS A 79 5.20 6.29 -18.79
C LYS A 79 5.15 4.82 -18.40
N TYR A 80 4.03 4.37 -17.83
CA TYR A 80 3.87 3.04 -17.23
C TYR A 80 2.67 2.27 -17.79
N LEU A 81 2.31 2.52 -19.04
CA LEU A 81 1.21 1.82 -19.70
C LEU A 81 1.43 0.31 -19.81
N ASP A 82 2.69 -0.13 -19.78
CA ASP A 82 3.05 -1.53 -19.71
C ASP A 82 2.61 -2.21 -18.41
N LEU A 83 2.48 -1.45 -17.33
CA LEU A 83 2.06 -1.93 -16.01
C LEU A 83 0.57 -1.74 -15.75
N ILE A 84 0.01 -0.64 -16.22
CA ILE A 84 -1.34 -0.20 -15.86
C ILE A 84 -2.36 -0.91 -16.75
N ARG A 85 -3.25 -1.67 -16.13
CA ARG A 85 -4.34 -2.39 -16.81
C ARG A 85 -5.59 -1.56 -16.94
N SER A 86 -5.91 -0.81 -15.89
CA SER A 86 -7.05 0.08 -15.87
C SER A 86 -6.88 1.11 -14.75
N THR A 87 -7.61 2.18 -14.86
CA THR A 87 -7.76 3.17 -13.80
C THR A 87 -9.24 3.47 -13.60
N SER A 88 -9.61 3.76 -12.39
CA SER A 88 -10.94 4.23 -12.05
C SER A 88 -10.82 5.37 -11.06
N HIS A 89 -11.51 6.48 -11.32
CA HIS A 89 -11.47 7.61 -10.42
C HIS A 89 -12.86 8.12 -10.08
N ILE A 90 -12.95 8.69 -8.89
CA ILE A 90 -14.14 9.36 -8.40
C ILE A 90 -13.76 10.70 -7.76
N HIS A 91 -14.67 11.64 -7.78
CA HIS A 91 -14.55 12.84 -6.97
C HIS A 91 -14.93 12.51 -5.53
N VAL A 92 -14.01 12.78 -4.60
CA VAL A 92 -14.27 12.62 -3.16
C VAL A 92 -15.05 13.82 -2.64
N ASP A 93 -14.63 14.98 -3.08
CA ASP A 93 -15.25 16.28 -2.80
C ASP A 93 -14.92 17.26 -3.93
N GLU A 94 -15.13 18.56 -3.72
CA GLU A 94 -14.88 19.58 -4.74
C GLU A 94 -13.41 19.73 -5.13
N GLU A 95 -12.49 19.30 -4.27
CA GLU A 95 -11.05 19.50 -4.47
C GLU A 95 -10.29 18.21 -4.74
N ARG A 96 -10.80 17.06 -4.29
CA ARG A 96 -10.03 15.80 -4.27
C ARG A 96 -10.65 14.72 -5.13
N CYS A 97 -9.76 14.02 -5.82
CA CYS A 97 -10.09 12.77 -6.51
C CYS A 97 -9.43 11.58 -5.81
N LEU A 98 -10.14 10.48 -5.75
CA LEU A 98 -9.57 9.16 -5.45
C LEU A 98 -9.45 8.40 -6.76
N GLU A 99 -8.29 7.86 -7.04
CA GLU A 99 -8.05 7.01 -8.21
C GLU A 99 -7.46 5.67 -7.80
N ALA A 100 -8.00 4.61 -8.35
CA ALA A 100 -7.49 3.26 -8.23
C ALA A 100 -6.77 2.89 -9.52
N ILE A 101 -5.46 2.66 -9.43
CA ILE A 101 -4.63 2.27 -10.55
C ILE A 101 -4.38 0.76 -10.45
N ILE A 102 -4.98 -0.01 -11.34
CA ILE A 102 -4.82 -1.46 -11.36
C ILE A 102 -3.55 -1.80 -12.14
N VAL A 103 -2.64 -2.52 -11.50
CA VAL A 103 -1.32 -2.81 -12.04
C VAL A 103 -1.01 -4.30 -12.06
N VAL A 104 -0.26 -4.71 -13.06
CA VAL A 104 0.37 -6.03 -13.18
C VAL A 104 1.75 -5.85 -13.78
N GLY A 105 2.77 -6.36 -13.14
CA GLY A 105 4.12 -6.29 -13.68
C GLY A 105 5.19 -6.54 -12.64
N SER A 106 6.43 -6.23 -13.00
CA SER A 106 7.55 -6.40 -12.09
C SER A 106 7.48 -5.42 -10.93
N LEU A 107 7.81 -5.90 -9.74
CA LEU A 107 7.83 -5.08 -8.54
C LEU A 107 8.77 -3.87 -8.68
N SER A 108 9.89 -4.04 -9.36
CA SER A 108 10.84 -2.95 -9.61
C SER A 108 10.23 -1.81 -10.43
N ARG A 109 9.47 -2.13 -11.46
CA ARG A 109 8.78 -1.14 -12.30
C ARG A 109 7.64 -0.44 -11.53
N ILE A 110 6.88 -1.20 -10.77
CA ILE A 110 5.80 -0.64 -9.93
C ILE A 110 6.37 0.28 -8.86
N ARG A 111 7.52 -0.09 -8.31
CA ARG A 111 8.25 0.75 -7.35
C ARG A 111 8.68 2.07 -7.96
N MET A 112 9.12 2.08 -9.21
CA MET A 112 9.45 3.31 -9.94
C MET A 112 8.23 4.22 -10.09
N LEU A 113 7.09 3.66 -10.49
CA LEU A 113 5.82 4.41 -10.57
C LEU A 113 5.45 5.04 -9.22
N PHE A 114 5.52 4.26 -8.15
CA PHE A 114 5.24 4.76 -6.80
C PHE A 114 6.17 5.93 -6.41
N LYS A 115 7.46 5.81 -6.71
CA LYS A 115 8.45 6.85 -6.40
C LYS A 115 8.24 8.15 -7.19
N GLU A 116 7.58 8.09 -8.33
CA GLU A 116 7.22 9.30 -9.08
C GLU A 116 5.94 9.94 -8.54
N LEU A 117 4.99 9.14 -8.05
CA LEU A 117 3.72 9.65 -7.52
C LEU A 117 3.85 10.22 -6.10
N GLN A 118 4.58 9.53 -5.23
CA GLN A 118 4.64 9.85 -3.80
C GLN A 118 5.14 11.28 -3.49
N PRO A 119 6.18 11.81 -4.16
CA PRO A 119 6.72 13.13 -3.82
C PRO A 119 5.91 14.31 -4.36
N LEU A 120 4.89 14.06 -5.17
CA LEU A 120 4.11 15.15 -5.75
C LEU A 120 3.30 15.87 -4.68
N LYS A 121 3.40 17.20 -4.66
CA LYS A 121 2.66 18.03 -3.69
C LYS A 121 1.13 17.93 -3.86
N SER A 122 0.68 17.65 -5.08
CA SER A 122 -0.73 17.45 -5.40
C SER A 122 -1.30 16.13 -4.89
N VAL A 123 -0.44 15.19 -4.50
CA VAL A 123 -0.82 13.86 -4.03
C VAL A 123 -0.80 13.84 -2.51
N GLU A 124 -1.98 13.70 -1.92
CA GLU A 124 -2.17 13.61 -0.47
C GLU A 124 -1.84 12.22 0.07
N THR A 125 -2.24 11.20 -0.67
CA THR A 125 -2.11 9.81 -0.23
C THR A 125 -1.73 8.91 -1.41
N VAL A 126 -0.77 8.01 -1.18
CA VAL A 126 -0.44 6.91 -2.09
C VAL A 126 -0.38 5.63 -1.27
N LYS A 127 -1.25 4.68 -1.59
CA LYS A 127 -1.33 3.38 -0.88
C LYS A 127 -1.32 2.23 -1.87
N PRO A 128 -0.24 1.47 -1.93
CA PRO A 128 -0.21 0.24 -2.72
C PRO A 128 -0.81 -0.92 -1.93
N PHE A 129 -1.51 -1.78 -2.63
CA PHE A 129 -1.88 -3.11 -2.16
C PHE A 129 -1.51 -4.10 -3.26
N LEU A 130 -0.42 -4.83 -3.07
CA LEU A 130 0.17 -5.69 -4.09
C LEU A 130 0.29 -7.11 -3.55
N ILE A 131 0.01 -8.07 -4.42
CA ILE A 131 0.20 -9.49 -4.13
C ILE A 131 1.08 -10.12 -5.21
N PRO A 132 1.93 -11.09 -4.86
CA PRO A 132 2.70 -11.82 -5.85
C PRO A 132 1.78 -12.55 -6.84
N VAL A 133 2.13 -12.49 -8.12
CA VAL A 133 1.50 -13.34 -9.12
C VAL A 133 2.10 -14.73 -8.95
N ARG A 134 1.29 -15.68 -8.47
CA ARG A 134 1.70 -17.07 -8.47
C ARG A 134 1.74 -17.55 -9.91
N ARG A 135 2.93 -17.79 -10.40
CA ARG A 135 3.05 -18.68 -11.56
C ARG A 135 2.67 -20.05 -11.06
N GLU A 136 1.46 -20.49 -11.36
CA GLU A 136 1.18 -21.91 -11.34
C GLU A 136 2.30 -22.57 -12.13
N ASN A 137 2.83 -23.66 -11.58
CA ASN A 137 3.88 -24.43 -12.22
C ASN A 137 3.53 -24.68 -13.68
N LEU A 138 3.99 -23.78 -14.54
CA LEU A 138 4.07 -24.11 -15.96
C LEU A 138 4.96 -25.33 -16.02
N PRO A 139 4.51 -26.42 -16.64
CA PRO A 139 5.37 -27.58 -16.82
C PRO A 139 6.66 -27.06 -17.44
N GLN A 140 7.76 -27.30 -16.76
CA GLN A 140 9.07 -26.97 -17.29
C GLN A 140 9.21 -27.74 -18.61
N SER A 141 9.19 -26.97 -19.68
CA SER A 141 9.55 -27.48 -21.00
C SER A 141 11.03 -27.77 -21.07
#